data_9e370fbad4936685f29763e43c32f7e1
#
_entry.id   9e370fbad4936685f29763e43c32f7e1
#
_cell.length_a   1.000
_cell.length_b   1.000
_cell.length_c   1.000
_cell.angle_alpha   90.00
_cell.angle_beta   90.00
_cell.angle_gamma   90.00
#
_symmetry.space_group_name_H-M   'P 1'
#
loop_
_entity.id
_entity.type
_entity.pdbx_description
1 polymer ?
#
loop_
_entity_poly.entity_id
_entity_poly.type
_entity_poly.pdbx_seq_one_letter_code
_entity_poly.pdbx_strand_id
1 'polypeptide(L)'
;MNEFGRLLENEIPRMRRYARALTRNTAKADDLVQSSLVRALEKQHLWQPGSNLRAWLFTILHNQHVNDVRHSLRQGSLGPVEDAEPVWRVEPVVDASLQLRDLQRGINTLSHEQREVLLLVGLEGMRYEQVATILGIPVGTVRSRLSRARTTLRLLIDGSESANNGGCESGEDLAA
;
A
#
# COMPACT_ATOMS: atom_id res chain seq x y z
N MET A 1 -10.73 -10.86 27.49
CA MET A 1 -10.29 -10.82 26.06
C MET A 1 -9.51 -12.10 25.82
N ASN A 2 -9.89 -12.90 24.84
CA ASN A 2 -9.20 -14.16 24.55
C ASN A 2 -7.83 -13.90 23.88
N GLU A 3 -6.98 -14.92 23.82
CA GLU A 3 -5.63 -14.80 23.22
C GLU A 3 -5.70 -14.31 21.77
N PHE A 4 -6.63 -14.82 20.98
CA PHE A 4 -6.86 -14.41 19.60
C PHE A 4 -7.17 -12.91 19.49
N GLY A 5 -8.00 -12.36 20.37
CA GLY A 5 -8.34 -10.93 20.38
C GLY A 5 -7.11 -10.05 20.59
N ARG A 6 -6.20 -10.43 21.51
CA ARG A 6 -4.92 -9.70 21.73
C ARG A 6 -4.00 -9.77 20.51
N LEU A 7 -3.88 -10.93 19.90
CA LEU A 7 -3.07 -11.09 18.68
C LEU A 7 -3.64 -10.28 17.52
N LEU A 8 -4.96 -10.27 17.37
CA LEU A 8 -5.67 -9.47 16.36
C LEU A 8 -5.42 -7.96 16.57
N GLU A 9 -5.55 -7.48 17.80
CA GLU A 9 -5.32 -6.07 18.15
C GLU A 9 -3.91 -5.59 17.76
N ASN A 10 -2.90 -6.42 17.95
CA ASN A 10 -1.52 -6.11 17.57
C ASN A 10 -1.32 -5.94 16.05
N GLU A 11 -2.17 -6.53 15.22
CA GLU A 11 -2.07 -6.43 13.76
C GLU A 11 -2.89 -5.25 13.19
N ILE A 12 -3.80 -4.64 13.96
CA ILE A 12 -4.66 -3.52 13.50
C ILE A 12 -3.85 -2.35 12.93
N PRO A 13 -2.77 -1.85 13.58
CA PRO A 13 -2.01 -0.73 13.04
C PRO A 13 -1.39 -1.03 11.66
N ARG A 14 -0.94 -2.26 11.46
CA ARG A 14 -0.39 -2.72 10.17
C ARG A 14 -1.47 -2.81 9.09
N MET A 15 -2.61 -3.41 9.43
CA MET A 15 -3.75 -3.50 8.52
C MET A 15 -4.22 -2.10 8.08
N ARG A 16 -4.32 -1.14 9.00
CA ARG A 16 -4.67 0.26 8.68
C ARG A 16 -3.67 0.92 7.76
N ARG A 17 -2.36 0.78 8.06
CA ARG A 17 -1.29 1.35 7.24
C ARG A 17 -1.36 0.80 5.81
N TYR A 18 -1.46 -0.51 5.67
CA TYR A 18 -1.59 -1.16 4.38
C TYR A 18 -2.86 -0.74 3.63
N ALA A 19 -4.02 -0.77 4.30
CA ALA A 19 -5.29 -0.40 3.69
C ALA A 19 -5.29 1.06 3.19
N ARG A 20 -4.70 2.00 3.93
CA ARG A 20 -4.55 3.41 3.50
C ARG A 20 -3.68 3.53 2.26
N ALA A 21 -2.53 2.85 2.24
CA ALA A 21 -1.64 2.84 1.09
C ALA A 21 -2.30 2.20 -0.15
N LEU A 22 -3.13 1.18 0.06
CA LEU A 22 -3.83 0.46 -1.00
C LEU A 22 -5.00 1.25 -1.58
N THR A 23 -5.90 1.74 -0.73
CA THR A 23 -7.14 2.42 -1.15
C THR A 23 -6.93 3.88 -1.50
N ARG A 24 -5.88 4.54 -0.97
CA ARG A 24 -5.61 5.98 -1.10
C ARG A 24 -6.74 6.87 -0.58
N ASN A 25 -7.61 6.34 0.25
CA ASN A 25 -8.74 7.03 0.86
C ASN A 25 -8.90 6.54 2.30
N THR A 26 -8.84 7.46 3.25
CA THR A 26 -8.84 7.12 4.68
C THR A 26 -10.15 6.46 5.11
N ALA A 27 -11.29 6.97 4.65
CA ALA A 27 -12.60 6.41 4.98
C ALA A 27 -12.75 4.98 4.41
N LYS A 28 -12.43 4.77 3.13
CA LYS A 28 -12.45 3.43 2.51
C LYS A 28 -11.47 2.47 3.18
N ALA A 29 -10.31 2.96 3.63
CA ALA A 29 -9.33 2.15 4.35
C ALA A 29 -9.86 1.71 5.71
N ASP A 30 -10.47 2.61 6.48
CA ASP A 30 -11.01 2.29 7.79
C ASP A 30 -12.22 1.33 7.67
N ASP A 31 -13.09 1.52 6.68
CA ASP A 31 -14.20 0.59 6.37
C ASP A 31 -13.68 -0.81 5.99
N LEU A 32 -12.66 -0.86 5.14
CA LEU A 32 -12.02 -2.12 4.74
C LEU A 32 -11.42 -2.86 5.93
N VAL A 33 -10.72 -2.15 6.82
CA VAL A 33 -10.15 -2.74 8.03
C VAL A 33 -11.25 -3.24 8.97
N GLN A 34 -12.28 -2.44 9.22
CA GLN A 34 -13.40 -2.84 10.07
C GLN A 34 -14.11 -4.08 9.54
N SER A 35 -14.46 -4.10 8.26
CA SER A 35 -15.10 -5.26 7.61
C SER A 35 -14.23 -6.51 7.69
N SER A 36 -12.90 -6.35 7.52
CA SER A 36 -11.94 -7.44 7.63
C SER A 36 -11.84 -7.98 9.05
N LEU A 37 -11.85 -7.10 10.07
CA LEU A 37 -11.81 -7.50 11.48
C LEU A 37 -13.08 -8.23 11.90
N VAL A 38 -14.26 -7.75 11.50
CA VAL A 38 -15.53 -8.45 11.73
C VAL A 38 -15.47 -9.85 11.13
N ARG A 39 -15.04 -9.97 9.89
CA ARG A 39 -14.91 -11.26 9.20
C ARG A 39 -13.86 -12.18 9.84
N ALA A 40 -12.78 -11.63 10.37
CA ALA A 40 -11.77 -12.39 11.10
C ALA A 40 -12.33 -12.94 12.42
N LEU A 41 -13.13 -12.16 13.14
CA LEU A 41 -13.81 -12.61 14.37
C LEU A 41 -14.85 -13.69 14.09
N GLU A 42 -15.65 -13.54 13.05
CA GLU A 42 -16.63 -14.57 12.63
C GLU A 42 -15.97 -15.89 12.27
N LYS A 43 -14.79 -15.82 11.63
CA LYS A 43 -14.03 -16.96 11.13
C LYS A 43 -12.88 -17.39 12.03
N GLN A 44 -12.82 -16.90 13.28
CA GLN A 44 -11.73 -17.24 14.21
C GLN A 44 -11.53 -18.76 14.41
N HIS A 45 -12.61 -19.53 14.30
CA HIS A 45 -12.59 -21.00 14.41
C HIS A 45 -11.82 -21.69 13.26
N LEU A 46 -11.58 -20.98 12.13
CA LEU A 46 -10.79 -21.48 11.00
C LEU A 46 -9.29 -21.16 11.15
N TRP A 47 -8.94 -20.27 12.06
CA TRP A 47 -7.54 -19.96 12.32
C TRP A 47 -6.93 -21.00 13.27
N GLN A 48 -5.79 -21.53 12.89
CA GLN A 48 -5.06 -22.50 13.71
C GLN A 48 -4.03 -21.77 14.58
N PRO A 49 -4.06 -21.94 15.92
CA PRO A 49 -3.04 -21.42 16.81
C PRO A 49 -1.63 -21.85 16.36
N GLY A 50 -0.67 -20.92 16.38
CA GLY A 50 0.70 -21.17 15.89
C GLY A 50 0.89 -21.00 14.39
N SER A 51 -0.18 -20.83 13.58
CA SER A 51 -0.06 -20.43 12.19
C SER A 51 0.21 -18.93 12.04
N ASN A 52 0.58 -18.48 10.83
CA ASN A 52 0.85 -17.07 10.56
C ASN A 52 -0.45 -16.26 10.51
N LEU A 53 -0.87 -15.71 11.67
CA LEU A 53 -2.07 -14.88 11.80
C LEU A 53 -2.05 -13.70 10.83
N ARG A 54 -0.89 -13.03 10.68
CA ARG A 54 -0.77 -11.89 9.78
C ARG A 54 -1.10 -12.27 8.34
N ALA A 55 -0.53 -13.33 7.81
CA ALA A 55 -0.82 -13.79 6.44
C ALA A 55 -2.32 -14.12 6.27
N TRP A 56 -2.92 -14.74 7.27
CA TRP A 56 -4.35 -15.06 7.26
C TRP A 56 -5.22 -13.80 7.27
N LEU A 57 -4.91 -12.81 8.11
CA LEU A 57 -5.63 -11.53 8.16
C LEU A 57 -5.49 -10.74 6.86
N PHE A 58 -4.30 -10.70 6.26
CA PHE A 58 -4.08 -10.03 4.99
C PHE A 58 -4.79 -10.76 3.82
N THR A 59 -4.97 -12.07 3.90
CA THR A 59 -5.82 -12.80 2.94
C THR A 59 -7.29 -12.36 3.06
N ILE A 60 -7.80 -12.21 4.28
CA ILE A 60 -9.17 -11.71 4.51
C ILE A 60 -9.31 -10.28 3.96
N LEU A 61 -8.35 -9.40 4.27
CA LEU A 61 -8.34 -8.01 3.84
C LEU A 61 -8.27 -7.89 2.31
N HIS A 62 -7.40 -8.65 1.65
CA HIS A 62 -7.32 -8.70 0.18
C HIS A 62 -8.66 -9.14 -0.44
N ASN A 63 -9.23 -10.25 0.04
CA ASN A 63 -10.50 -10.76 -0.47
C ASN A 63 -11.64 -9.76 -0.28
N GLN A 64 -11.69 -9.06 0.87
CA GLN A 64 -12.67 -8.01 1.11
C GLN A 64 -12.48 -6.86 0.12
N HIS A 65 -11.26 -6.38 -0.04
CA HIS A 65 -10.93 -5.30 -0.98
C HIS A 65 -11.33 -5.65 -2.43
N VAL A 66 -11.01 -6.86 -2.90
CA VAL A 66 -11.42 -7.33 -4.24
C VAL A 66 -12.95 -7.33 -4.38
N ASN A 67 -13.68 -7.75 -3.34
CA ASN A 67 -15.14 -7.73 -3.35
C ASN A 67 -15.68 -6.30 -3.42
N ASP A 68 -15.12 -5.37 -2.66
CA ASP A 68 -15.53 -3.96 -2.63
C ASP A 68 -15.30 -3.29 -3.98
N VAL A 69 -14.14 -3.54 -4.62
CA VAL A 69 -13.83 -3.05 -5.97
C VAL A 69 -14.82 -3.62 -6.99
N ARG A 70 -15.10 -4.92 -6.95
CA ARG A 70 -16.07 -5.55 -7.87
C ARG A 70 -17.48 -4.99 -7.67
N HIS A 71 -17.86 -4.73 -6.42
CA HIS A 71 -19.16 -4.14 -6.10
C HIS A 71 -19.28 -2.70 -6.63
N SER A 72 -18.25 -1.87 -6.43
CA SER A 72 -18.19 -0.51 -6.93
C SER A 72 -18.26 -0.45 -8.48
N LEU A 73 -17.58 -1.38 -9.15
CA LEU A 73 -17.64 -1.52 -10.61
C LEU A 73 -19.05 -1.84 -11.13
N ARG A 74 -19.78 -2.71 -10.42
CA ARG A 74 -21.16 -3.08 -10.80
C ARG A 74 -22.16 -1.95 -10.58
N GLN A 75 -21.92 -1.08 -9.61
CA GLN A 75 -22.78 0.05 -9.31
C GLN A 75 -22.50 1.30 -10.18
N GLY A 76 -21.50 1.25 -11.06
CA GLY A 76 -21.10 2.39 -11.87
C GLY A 76 -20.51 3.55 -11.04
N SER A 77 -20.19 3.29 -9.77
CA SER A 77 -19.76 4.28 -8.77
C SER A 77 -18.25 4.50 -8.75
N LEU A 78 -17.56 4.28 -9.86
CA LEU A 78 -16.18 4.73 -10.03
C LEU A 78 -16.21 6.21 -10.40
N GLY A 79 -16.45 7.05 -9.41
CA GLY A 79 -16.09 8.46 -9.50
C GLY A 79 -14.58 8.61 -9.68
N PRO A 80 -14.11 9.76 -10.25
CA PRO A 80 -12.69 10.06 -10.30
C PRO A 80 -12.09 9.88 -8.90
N VAL A 81 -10.87 9.37 -8.85
CA VAL A 81 -10.11 9.23 -7.60
C VAL A 81 -9.98 10.64 -7.04
N GLU A 82 -10.87 10.99 -6.10
CA GLU A 82 -10.74 12.22 -5.34
C GLU A 82 -9.35 12.25 -4.70
N ASP A 83 -8.75 13.44 -4.70
CA ASP A 83 -7.39 13.72 -4.25
C ASP A 83 -6.97 12.81 -3.09
N ALA A 84 -5.97 11.97 -3.37
CA ALA A 84 -5.47 11.03 -2.40
C ALA A 84 -4.90 11.81 -1.22
N GLU A 85 -5.57 11.73 -0.06
CA GLU A 85 -5.02 12.28 1.17
C GLU A 85 -3.62 11.69 1.42
N PRO A 86 -2.67 12.49 1.95
CA PRO A 86 -1.33 12.00 2.26
C PRO A 86 -1.43 10.81 3.21
N VAL A 87 -0.99 9.64 2.75
CA VAL A 87 -1.03 8.37 3.51
C VAL A 87 -0.15 8.43 4.76
N TRP A 88 0.79 9.36 4.79
CA TRP A 88 1.78 9.52 5.85
C TRP A 88 1.73 10.95 6.40
N ARG A 89 1.20 11.12 7.61
CA ARG A 89 1.53 12.29 8.43
C ARG A 89 2.87 12.00 9.11
N VAL A 90 3.95 12.46 8.50
CA VAL A 90 5.25 12.57 9.15
C VAL A 90 5.42 14.03 9.55
N GLU A 91 5.75 14.29 10.82
CA GLU A 91 6.17 15.62 11.23
C GLU A 91 7.38 16.07 10.39
N PRO A 92 7.44 17.33 9.96
CA PRO A 92 8.33 17.73 8.89
C PRO A 92 9.78 17.81 9.35
N VAL A 93 10.56 16.80 9.00
CA VAL A 93 11.98 16.99 8.68
C VAL A 93 11.99 17.36 7.19
N VAL A 94 12.32 18.58 6.86
CA VAL A 94 12.02 19.22 5.55
C VAL A 94 12.46 18.40 4.35
N ASP A 95 13.59 17.72 4.40
CA ASP A 95 14.12 16.87 3.31
C ASP A 95 13.40 15.51 3.19
N ALA A 96 13.06 14.88 4.32
CA ALA A 96 12.33 13.61 4.32
C ALA A 96 10.90 13.77 3.81
N SER A 97 10.29 14.94 3.92
CA SER A 97 8.93 15.22 3.46
C SER A 97 8.80 15.28 1.94
N LEU A 98 9.83 15.78 1.23
CA LEU A 98 9.85 15.83 -0.24
C LEU A 98 10.03 14.43 -0.82
N GLN A 99 11.01 13.66 -0.32
CA GLN A 99 11.23 12.27 -0.75
C GLN A 99 10.00 11.38 -0.49
N LEU A 100 9.31 11.56 0.64
CA LEU A 100 8.08 10.84 0.95
C LEU A 100 6.92 11.21 0.01
N ARG A 101 6.81 12.47 -0.38
CA ARG A 101 5.82 12.93 -1.37
C ARG A 101 6.08 12.33 -2.74
N ASP A 102 7.35 12.28 -3.18
CA ASP A 102 7.71 11.71 -4.46
C ASP A 102 7.51 10.19 -4.46
N LEU A 103 7.85 9.51 -3.38
CA LEU A 103 7.55 8.10 -3.20
C LEU A 103 6.02 7.84 -3.22
N GLN A 104 5.25 8.69 -2.55
CA GLN A 104 3.78 8.58 -2.55
C GLN A 104 3.19 8.78 -3.95
N ARG A 105 3.66 9.80 -4.69
CA ARG A 105 3.29 10.02 -6.08
C ARG A 105 3.64 8.79 -6.93
N GLY A 106 4.85 8.26 -6.76
CA GLY A 106 5.29 7.05 -7.45
C GLY A 106 4.41 5.85 -7.17
N ILE A 107 4.04 5.60 -5.90
CA ILE A 107 3.13 4.51 -5.53
C ILE A 107 1.74 4.72 -6.17
N ASN A 108 1.30 5.97 -6.30
CA ASN A 108 0.01 6.30 -6.91
C ASN A 108 -0.03 6.04 -8.42
N THR A 109 1.11 6.07 -9.13
CA THR A 109 1.17 5.76 -10.56
C THR A 109 1.19 4.26 -10.85
N LEU A 110 1.49 3.42 -9.85
CA LEU A 110 1.50 1.97 -10.03
C LEU A 110 0.10 1.43 -10.32
N SER A 111 0.04 0.40 -11.16
CA SER A 111 -1.19 -0.37 -11.28
C SER A 111 -1.58 -0.97 -9.92
N HIS A 112 -2.89 -1.26 -9.75
CA HIS A 112 -3.39 -1.86 -8.52
C HIS A 112 -2.59 -3.11 -8.12
N GLU A 113 -2.35 -4.00 -9.06
CA GLU A 113 -1.64 -5.26 -8.85
C GLU A 113 -0.16 -5.09 -8.48
N GLN A 114 0.52 -4.10 -9.08
CA GLN A 114 1.89 -3.76 -8.74
C GLN A 114 1.98 -3.15 -7.35
N ARG A 115 1.01 -2.31 -7.01
CA ARG A 115 0.91 -1.67 -5.68
C ARG A 115 0.69 -2.69 -4.59
N GLU A 116 -0.27 -3.62 -4.75
CA GLU A 116 -0.51 -4.67 -3.75
C GLU A 116 0.75 -5.47 -3.44
N VAL A 117 1.43 -5.97 -4.48
CA VAL A 117 2.66 -6.74 -4.30
C VAL A 117 3.75 -5.90 -3.64
N LEU A 118 3.93 -4.64 -4.07
CA LEU A 118 4.92 -3.75 -3.48
C LEU A 118 4.66 -3.49 -2.00
N LEU A 119 3.40 -3.25 -1.63
CA LEU A 119 3.02 -2.98 -0.24
C LEU A 119 3.17 -4.22 0.66
N LEU A 120 2.77 -5.40 0.19
CA LEU A 120 2.93 -6.63 0.98
C LEU A 120 4.40 -7.00 1.19
N VAL A 121 5.23 -6.85 0.16
CA VAL A 121 6.66 -7.15 0.28
C VAL A 121 7.42 -6.02 0.96
N GLY A 122 7.24 -4.77 0.51
CA GLY A 122 8.05 -3.64 0.94
C GLY A 122 7.60 -3.02 2.27
N LEU A 123 6.30 -2.87 2.48
CA LEU A 123 5.75 -2.25 3.69
C LEU A 123 5.54 -3.26 4.82
N GLU A 124 5.03 -4.45 4.50
CA GLU A 124 4.73 -5.49 5.49
C GLU A 124 5.82 -6.53 5.67
N GLY A 125 6.85 -6.52 4.82
CA GLY A 125 8.00 -7.43 4.91
C GLY A 125 7.66 -8.90 4.68
N MET A 126 6.62 -9.19 3.90
CA MET A 126 6.18 -10.55 3.64
C MET A 126 7.08 -11.26 2.62
N ARG A 127 7.26 -12.56 2.79
CA ARG A 127 7.96 -13.41 1.83
C ARG A 127 7.13 -13.59 0.56
N TYR A 128 7.77 -13.80 -0.57
CA TYR A 128 7.09 -13.93 -1.88
C TYR A 128 6.06 -15.06 -1.90
N GLU A 129 6.35 -16.18 -1.21
CA GLU A 129 5.44 -17.32 -1.10
C GLU A 129 4.16 -16.95 -0.32
N GLN A 130 4.30 -16.14 0.73
CA GLN A 130 3.17 -15.64 1.51
C GLN A 130 2.31 -14.68 0.67
N VAL A 131 2.96 -13.77 -0.06
CA VAL A 131 2.26 -12.83 -0.97
C VAL A 131 1.55 -13.60 -2.08
N ALA A 132 2.18 -14.62 -2.66
CA ALA A 132 1.57 -15.50 -3.66
C ALA A 132 0.30 -16.17 -3.13
N THR A 133 0.34 -16.66 -1.88
CA THR A 133 -0.82 -17.27 -1.21
C THR A 133 -1.93 -16.24 -0.95
N ILE A 134 -1.59 -15.06 -0.42
CA ILE A 134 -2.54 -13.98 -0.10
C ILE A 134 -3.29 -13.53 -1.36
N LEU A 135 -2.54 -13.30 -2.45
CA LEU A 135 -3.10 -12.78 -3.71
C LEU A 135 -3.64 -13.88 -4.64
N GLY A 136 -3.43 -15.15 -4.32
CA GLY A 136 -3.85 -16.28 -5.17
C GLY A 136 -3.15 -16.31 -6.53
N ILE A 137 -1.87 -15.89 -6.61
CA ILE A 137 -1.09 -15.83 -7.85
C ILE A 137 0.22 -16.62 -7.73
N PRO A 138 0.82 -17.07 -8.86
CA PRO A 138 2.12 -17.73 -8.82
C PRO A 138 3.24 -16.84 -8.27
N VAL A 139 4.24 -17.42 -7.56
CA VAL A 139 5.41 -16.69 -7.03
C VAL A 139 6.18 -15.97 -8.15
N GLY A 140 6.25 -16.57 -9.35
CA GLY A 140 6.84 -15.91 -10.53
C GLY A 140 6.14 -14.60 -10.90
N THR A 141 4.81 -14.56 -10.76
CA THR A 141 3.99 -13.36 -10.97
C THR A 141 4.26 -12.30 -9.90
N VAL A 142 4.43 -12.70 -8.63
CA VAL A 142 4.84 -11.79 -7.54
C VAL A 142 6.16 -11.12 -7.90
N ARG A 143 7.18 -11.92 -8.30
CA ARG A 143 8.50 -11.39 -8.68
C ARG A 143 8.44 -10.43 -9.84
N SER A 144 7.72 -10.75 -10.92
CA SER A 144 7.61 -9.89 -12.09
C SER A 144 6.85 -8.59 -11.81
N ARG A 145 5.75 -8.64 -11.06
CA ARG A 145 5.01 -7.45 -10.64
C ARG A 145 5.86 -6.55 -9.74
N LEU A 146 6.59 -7.11 -8.78
CA LEU A 146 7.48 -6.37 -7.89
C LEU A 146 8.64 -5.72 -8.66
N SER A 147 9.24 -6.42 -9.62
CA SER A 147 10.30 -5.89 -10.48
C SER A 147 9.81 -4.67 -11.27
N ARG A 148 8.65 -4.78 -11.92
CA ARG A 148 8.03 -3.67 -12.68
C ARG A 148 7.70 -2.49 -11.76
N ALA A 149 7.12 -2.74 -10.59
CA ALA A 149 6.83 -1.68 -9.61
C ALA A 149 8.09 -0.93 -9.19
N ARG A 150 9.17 -1.64 -8.87
CA ARG A 150 10.47 -1.03 -8.52
C ARG A 150 11.08 -0.23 -9.66
N THR A 151 11.00 -0.72 -10.89
CA THR A 151 11.49 0.00 -12.07
C THR A 151 10.72 1.31 -12.26
N THR A 152 9.38 1.27 -12.18
CA THR A 152 8.55 2.47 -12.28
C THR A 152 8.90 3.50 -11.20
N LEU A 153 9.05 3.06 -9.95
CA LEU A 153 9.40 3.96 -8.85
C LEU A 153 10.78 4.57 -9.02
N ARG A 154 11.79 3.77 -9.45
CA ARG A 154 13.15 4.27 -9.67
C ARG A 154 13.18 5.36 -10.74
N LEU A 155 12.51 5.13 -11.87
CA LEU A 155 12.43 6.13 -12.95
C LEU A 155 11.79 7.45 -12.50
N LEU A 156 10.82 7.39 -11.60
CA LEU A 156 10.17 8.59 -11.07
C LEU A 156 11.07 9.35 -10.07
N ILE A 157 11.78 8.62 -9.21
CA ILE A 157 12.70 9.22 -8.22
C ILE A 157 13.91 9.83 -8.94
N ASP A 158 14.55 9.09 -9.85
CA ASP A 158 15.71 9.57 -10.61
C ASP A 158 15.35 10.77 -11.50
N GLY A 159 14.12 10.79 -12.07
CA GLY A 159 13.60 11.90 -12.86
C GLY A 159 13.31 13.15 -12.03
N SER A 160 12.92 13.01 -10.76
CA SER A 160 12.68 14.12 -9.85
C SER A 160 13.98 14.75 -9.35
N GLU A 161 15.04 13.98 -9.14
CA GLU A 161 16.36 14.48 -8.76
C GLU A 161 16.99 15.31 -9.89
N SER A 162 16.81 14.90 -11.14
CA SER A 162 17.32 15.65 -12.31
C SER A 162 16.61 16.99 -12.49
N ALA A 163 15.32 17.08 -12.16
CA ALA A 163 14.55 18.33 -12.25
C ALA A 163 14.90 19.32 -11.12
N ASN A 164 15.33 18.83 -9.96
CA ASN A 164 15.66 19.66 -8.79
C ASN A 164 17.12 20.17 -8.84
N ASN A 165 17.98 19.52 -9.62
CA ASN A 165 19.41 19.91 -9.76
C ASN A 165 19.66 20.85 -10.95
N GLY A 166 18.65 21.15 -11.78
CA GLY A 166 18.73 22.02 -12.95
C GLY A 166 18.44 23.50 -12.70
N GLY A 167 18.24 23.91 -11.44
CA GLY A 167 17.77 25.25 -11.09
C GLY A 167 18.82 26.23 -10.57
N CYS A 168 20.12 25.98 -10.71
CA CYS A 168 21.14 26.88 -10.20
C CYS A 168 22.31 27.11 -11.18
N GLU A 169 22.00 27.56 -12.39
CA GLU A 169 23.02 28.20 -13.26
C GLU A 169 22.34 29.16 -14.22
N SER A 170 22.25 30.40 -13.80
CA SER A 170 22.31 31.55 -14.71
C SER A 170 22.22 32.86 -13.95
N GLY A 171 23.30 33.51 -13.80
CA GLY A 171 23.30 34.90 -13.36
C GLY A 171 24.65 35.40 -12.88
N GLU A 172 25.63 35.48 -13.77
CA GLU A 172 26.67 36.49 -13.65
C GLU A 172 27.51 36.46 -14.93
N ASP A 173 27.20 37.38 -15.83
CA ASP A 173 28.21 38.12 -16.59
C ASP A 173 27.51 39.17 -17.46
N LEU A 174 27.51 40.40 -16.97
CA LEU A 174 27.44 41.59 -17.83
C LEU A 174 27.84 42.81 -17.01
N ALA A 175 29.19 43.04 -16.99
CA ALA A 175 29.70 44.37 -16.76
C ALA A 175 31.12 44.47 -17.35
N ALA A 176 31.25 45.05 -18.50
CA ALA A 176 32.35 45.93 -18.90
C ALA A 176 31.94 46.65 -20.19
#